data_6aa397e35fa0d120ca576cb49de551de
#
_entry.id   6aa397e35fa0d120ca576cb49de551de
#
_cell.length_a   1.000
_cell.length_b   1.000
_cell.length_c   1.000
_cell.angle_alpha   90.00
_cell.angle_beta   90.00
_cell.angle_gamma   90.00
#
_symmetry.space_group_name_H-M   'P 1'
#
loop_
_entity.id
_entity.type
_entity.pdbx_description
1 polymer ?
#
loop_
_entity_poly.entity_id
_entity_poly.type
_entity_poly.pdbx_seq_one_letter_code
_entity_poly.pdbx_strand_id
1 'polypeptide(L)'
;MQNARHVEEIGQVLEGGQTGRDSVVSASWRRCVELYGMDPMRSDPAHIVTETELRDHRKQAEWLIAAARSGLQSLFRQVAGQNYVLLLADAKGVCVDFFGDELFTEDLRRSGLYLGSNWSENLAGTCGVGACIVTEEPVTVHQDDHFGNAHVALSCTAAPIFDSLGQLAAVLDISLLRSPAPKTSQSLAMSLVTAAARRVEMANLMAESPRDWVLRLSSSPEFLDVDPEAAVRLDGAGRVLGYTRAARRLFPEGGTILGRRIDEVLGVGVDDLPDLMRDRPTEERVIETRDGGALFGHAIAPKAPRQTHQKMRQGGALAGLTGGDPAMARLLDQAERLAPGTVPLLISGETGTGKARLARAIHMSGKAAGFLSLDCAGLSAGALEEACAAASGPATLLLRRIEDLSPGTATALSGLLDRRPDLRPVSTSCLDPARIALPRPLFHRLAGCVLSVPPLRLRRDMDWLISRHLRRHGADTIRLSPAARAELLGRSWPGNIRELEQALDVAAALCVGPVIDLPDLPGPVGSDAGAGQTLPGSVDPWEGLEQVLAACEWNMARAARRFGVNRSTILRRIRASGLQPPG
;
A
#
# COMPACT_ATOMS: atom_id res chain seq x y z
N MET A 1 20.96 21.03 44.07
CA MET A 1 22.20 20.27 44.39
C MET A 1 22.44 19.13 43.37
N GLN A 2 21.45 18.35 43.00
CA GLN A 2 21.65 17.22 42.04
C GLN A 2 22.06 17.70 40.62
N ASN A 3 21.38 18.76 40.10
CA ASN A 3 21.72 19.33 38.79
C ASN A 3 23.15 19.90 38.69
N ALA A 4 23.62 20.55 39.78
CA ALA A 4 24.97 21.10 39.80
C ALA A 4 26.06 19.98 39.76
N ARG A 5 25.85 18.87 40.46
CA ARG A 5 26.72 17.71 40.47
C ARG A 5 26.75 17.00 39.11
N HIS A 6 25.57 16.91 38.43
CA HIS A 6 25.49 16.31 37.11
C HIS A 6 26.29 17.11 36.06
N VAL A 7 26.17 18.43 36.07
CA VAL A 7 26.94 19.32 35.17
C VAL A 7 28.44 19.24 35.46
N GLU A 8 28.84 19.16 36.75
CA GLU A 8 30.23 19.00 37.17
C GLU A 8 30.80 17.65 36.64
N GLU A 9 30.02 16.58 36.71
CA GLU A 9 30.42 15.26 36.19
C GLU A 9 30.64 15.29 34.67
N ILE A 10 29.74 15.96 33.92
CA ILE A 10 29.91 16.19 32.46
C ILE A 10 31.22 16.95 32.22
N GLY A 11 31.50 18.01 33.00
CA GLY A 11 32.75 18.75 32.91
C GLY A 11 34.00 17.88 33.12
N GLN A 12 33.99 16.99 34.12
CA GLN A 12 35.06 16.04 34.36
C GLN A 12 35.29 15.08 33.16
N VAL A 13 34.22 14.62 32.51
CA VAL A 13 34.35 13.79 31.30
C VAL A 13 35.02 14.56 30.16
N LEU A 14 34.67 15.83 29.98
CA LEU A 14 35.29 16.69 28.95
C LEU A 14 36.78 16.93 29.20
N GLU A 15 37.18 17.07 30.45
CA GLU A 15 38.59 17.23 30.85
C GLU A 15 39.40 15.91 30.79
N GLY A 16 38.79 14.80 30.39
CA GLY A 16 39.44 13.49 30.29
C GLY A 16 39.47 12.71 31.60
N GLY A 17 38.74 13.16 32.62
CA GLY A 17 38.59 12.46 33.91
C GLY A 17 37.90 11.11 33.74
N GLN A 18 38.27 10.12 34.55
CA GLN A 18 37.55 8.84 34.63
C GLN A 18 36.35 9.02 35.54
N THR A 19 35.17 8.92 34.96
CA THR A 19 33.88 8.79 35.67
C THR A 19 33.42 7.34 35.64
N GLY A 20 32.61 6.91 36.58
CA GLY A 20 32.06 5.54 36.58
C GLY A 20 31.02 5.28 35.47
N ARG A 21 30.94 6.16 34.45
CA ARG A 21 29.97 6.06 33.35
C ARG A 21 30.46 5.14 32.24
N ASP A 22 29.51 4.52 31.51
CA ASP A 22 29.85 3.72 30.34
C ASP A 22 30.52 4.56 29.26
N SER A 23 31.41 3.93 28.49
CA SER A 23 32.13 4.59 27.39
C SER A 23 31.20 5.22 26.35
N VAL A 24 30.03 4.59 26.09
CA VAL A 24 29.00 5.10 25.17
C VAL A 24 28.40 6.42 25.68
N VAL A 25 28.07 6.49 26.97
CA VAL A 25 27.53 7.69 27.61
C VAL A 25 28.58 8.81 27.61
N SER A 26 29.82 8.51 28.01
CA SER A 26 30.92 9.50 28.05
C SER A 26 31.25 10.04 26.66
N ALA A 27 31.24 9.19 25.63
CA ALA A 27 31.45 9.60 24.24
C ALA A 27 30.30 10.46 23.71
N SER A 28 29.04 10.13 24.10
CA SER A 28 27.85 10.91 23.75
C SER A 28 27.89 12.30 24.40
N TRP A 29 28.25 12.41 25.70
CA TRP A 29 28.39 13.70 26.38
C TRP A 29 29.41 14.61 25.70
N ARG A 30 30.57 14.06 25.27
CA ARG A 30 31.53 14.82 24.49
C ARG A 30 30.94 15.32 23.17
N ARG A 31 30.24 14.48 22.39
CA ARG A 31 29.60 14.94 21.15
C ARG A 31 28.57 16.02 21.41
N CYS A 32 27.77 15.89 22.47
CA CYS A 32 26.80 16.91 22.84
C CYS A 32 27.42 18.28 23.01
N VAL A 33 28.56 18.36 23.71
CA VAL A 33 29.21 19.65 23.97
C VAL A 33 30.11 20.07 22.80
N GLU A 34 31.03 19.21 22.34
CA GLU A 34 32.08 19.57 21.39
C GLU A 34 31.57 19.66 19.95
N LEU A 35 30.63 18.77 19.57
CA LEU A 35 30.14 18.70 18.18
C LEU A 35 28.82 19.47 18.00
N TYR A 36 27.91 19.34 18.97
CA TYR A 36 26.58 19.95 18.85
C TYR A 36 26.44 21.27 19.59
N GLY A 37 27.46 21.69 20.38
CA GLY A 37 27.47 22.97 21.11
C GLY A 37 26.38 23.07 22.18
N MET A 38 25.93 21.95 22.75
CA MET A 38 24.87 21.91 23.74
C MET A 38 25.40 22.37 25.10
N ASP A 39 24.57 23.12 25.81
CA ASP A 39 24.87 23.58 27.17
C ASP A 39 24.21 22.63 28.19
N PRO A 40 25.00 21.92 29.04
CA PRO A 40 24.43 21.01 30.04
C PRO A 40 23.62 21.70 31.11
N MET A 41 23.73 23.03 31.24
CA MET A 41 22.94 23.83 32.17
C MET A 41 21.51 24.09 31.66
N ARG A 42 21.27 24.00 30.34
CA ARG A 42 19.95 24.22 29.75
C ARG A 42 19.04 23.01 29.97
N SER A 43 17.79 23.29 30.24
CA SER A 43 16.73 22.29 30.33
C SER A 43 15.72 22.59 29.23
N ASP A 44 16.04 22.16 28.02
CA ASP A 44 15.14 22.35 26.89
C ASP A 44 14.04 21.27 26.90
N PRO A 45 12.79 21.61 26.56
CA PRO A 45 11.72 20.61 26.41
C PRO A 45 12.00 19.71 25.22
N ALA A 46 11.36 18.55 25.18
CA ALA A 46 11.44 17.65 24.05
C ALA A 46 11.06 18.37 22.74
N HIS A 47 11.86 18.19 21.71
CA HIS A 47 11.56 18.73 20.37
C HIS A 47 10.44 17.93 19.73
N ILE A 48 9.34 18.59 19.38
CA ILE A 48 8.18 17.96 18.72
C ILE A 48 8.09 18.48 17.29
N VAL A 49 8.13 17.60 16.32
CA VAL A 49 7.97 17.95 14.90
C VAL A 49 6.52 18.39 14.62
N THR A 50 6.32 19.17 13.57
CA THR A 50 4.97 19.58 13.14
C THR A 50 4.15 18.37 12.65
N GLU A 51 2.82 18.50 12.65
CA GLU A 51 1.94 17.44 12.14
C GLU A 51 2.23 17.06 10.68
N THR A 52 2.65 18.02 9.88
CA THR A 52 3.01 17.78 8.47
C THR A 52 4.27 16.93 8.38
N GLU A 53 5.33 17.30 9.10
CA GLU A 53 6.57 16.54 9.18
C GLU A 53 6.33 15.14 9.74
N LEU A 54 5.56 15.00 10.82
CA LEU A 54 5.21 13.70 11.38
C LEU A 54 4.50 12.81 10.35
N ARG A 55 3.60 13.38 9.56
CA ARG A 55 2.89 12.65 8.49
C ARG A 55 3.87 12.15 7.42
N ASP A 56 4.85 12.95 7.06
CA ASP A 56 5.88 12.58 6.09
C ASP A 56 6.80 11.48 6.65
N HIS A 57 7.25 11.59 7.90
CA HIS A 57 8.03 10.56 8.60
C HIS A 57 7.25 9.24 8.67
N ARG A 58 5.99 9.26 9.06
CA ARG A 58 5.14 8.07 9.13
C ARG A 58 4.88 7.45 7.76
N LYS A 59 4.77 8.26 6.71
CA LYS A 59 4.63 7.76 5.33
C LYS A 59 5.90 7.06 4.85
N GLN A 60 7.07 7.59 5.18
CA GLN A 60 8.35 6.95 4.87
C GLN A 60 8.54 5.64 5.64
N ALA A 61 8.06 5.57 6.88
CA ALA A 61 8.15 4.40 7.75
C ALA A 61 6.92 3.46 7.67
N GLU A 62 5.96 3.68 6.76
CA GLU A 62 4.66 3.00 6.73
C GLU A 62 4.78 1.47 6.72
N TRP A 63 5.66 0.94 5.88
CA TRP A 63 5.89 -0.50 5.76
C TRP A 63 6.51 -1.09 7.04
N LEU A 64 7.45 -0.37 7.68
CA LEU A 64 8.09 -0.78 8.93
C LEU A 64 7.08 -0.78 10.08
N ILE A 65 6.27 0.28 10.21
CA ILE A 65 5.20 0.38 11.19
C ILE A 65 4.23 -0.80 11.03
N ALA A 66 3.85 -1.13 9.79
CA ALA A 66 2.96 -2.25 9.52
C ALA A 66 3.58 -3.61 9.89
N ALA A 67 4.86 -3.83 9.59
CA ALA A 67 5.59 -5.06 9.93
C ALA A 67 5.82 -5.20 11.45
N ALA A 68 6.14 -4.08 12.12
CA ALA A 68 6.48 -4.06 13.54
C ALA A 68 5.26 -4.14 14.47
N ARG A 69 4.12 -3.58 14.07
CA ARG A 69 3.00 -3.26 14.96
C ARG A 69 2.47 -4.44 15.78
N SER A 70 2.29 -5.60 15.18
CA SER A 70 1.80 -6.79 15.91
C SER A 70 2.81 -7.30 16.95
N GLY A 71 4.10 -7.26 16.60
CA GLY A 71 5.20 -7.63 17.50
C GLY A 71 5.35 -6.66 18.67
N LEU A 72 5.28 -5.36 18.39
CA LEU A 72 5.35 -4.31 19.41
C LEU A 72 4.14 -4.35 20.35
N GLN A 73 2.94 -4.58 19.82
CA GLN A 73 1.75 -4.75 20.64
C GLN A 73 1.85 -5.98 21.55
N SER A 74 2.47 -7.06 21.08
CA SER A 74 2.73 -8.25 21.91
C SER A 74 3.77 -7.96 22.99
N LEU A 75 4.84 -7.23 22.66
CA LEU A 75 5.85 -6.79 23.63
C LEU A 75 5.24 -5.88 24.69
N PHE A 76 4.44 -4.89 24.28
CA PHE A 76 3.79 -3.98 25.20
C PHE A 76 2.90 -4.71 26.22
N ARG A 77 2.14 -5.72 25.78
CA ARG A 77 1.34 -6.56 26.71
C ARG A 77 2.16 -7.29 27.77
N GLN A 78 3.43 -7.62 27.50
CA GLN A 78 4.33 -8.27 28.46
C GLN A 78 4.82 -7.31 29.54
N VAL A 79 4.93 -6.02 29.23
CA VAL A 79 5.41 -4.98 30.13
C VAL A 79 4.28 -4.05 30.62
N ALA A 80 3.04 -4.29 30.20
CA ALA A 80 1.88 -3.51 30.61
C ALA A 80 1.69 -3.56 32.14
N GLY A 81 1.34 -2.41 32.72
CA GLY A 81 1.19 -2.24 34.18
C GLY A 81 2.51 -2.05 34.95
N GLN A 82 3.65 -2.06 34.28
CA GLN A 82 4.96 -1.78 34.89
C GLN A 82 5.48 -0.37 34.54
N ASN A 83 4.60 0.52 34.06
CA ASN A 83 4.88 1.91 33.67
C ASN A 83 5.89 2.06 32.53
N TYR A 84 6.06 1.02 31.71
CA TYR A 84 6.86 1.11 30.48
C TYR A 84 6.06 1.72 29.32
N VAL A 85 6.75 2.49 28.50
CA VAL A 85 6.29 2.94 27.20
C VAL A 85 7.22 2.41 26.12
N LEU A 86 6.67 2.02 24.97
CA LEU A 86 7.44 1.65 23.79
C LEU A 86 7.35 2.77 22.76
N LEU A 87 8.49 3.16 22.22
CA LEU A 87 8.61 4.11 21.12
C LEU A 87 9.26 3.42 19.93
N LEU A 88 8.69 3.64 18.75
CA LEU A 88 9.33 3.32 17.49
C LEU A 88 9.76 4.63 16.84
N ALA A 89 11.05 4.91 16.81
CA ALA A 89 11.62 6.07 16.15
C ALA A 89 12.22 5.67 14.79
N ASP A 90 12.10 6.54 13.80
CA ASP A 90 12.78 6.34 12.51
C ASP A 90 14.29 6.59 12.64
N ALA A 91 15.05 6.38 11.56
CA ALA A 91 16.50 6.58 11.54
C ALA A 91 16.94 8.04 11.79
N LYS A 92 16.00 9.01 11.78
CA LYS A 92 16.23 10.41 12.11
C LYS A 92 15.91 10.75 13.56
N GLY A 93 15.43 9.79 14.34
CA GLY A 93 15.08 9.93 15.75
C GLY A 93 13.66 10.40 16.01
N VAL A 94 12.80 10.54 15.00
CA VAL A 94 11.41 10.96 15.16
C VAL A 94 10.54 9.78 15.53
N CYS A 95 9.80 9.88 16.64
CA CYS A 95 8.85 8.86 17.09
C CYS A 95 7.66 8.77 16.13
N VAL A 96 7.56 7.66 15.39
CA VAL A 96 6.55 7.42 14.35
C VAL A 96 5.42 6.50 14.80
N ASP A 97 5.63 5.68 15.83
CA ASP A 97 4.57 4.90 16.50
C ASP A 97 4.92 4.72 17.98
N PHE A 98 3.92 4.53 18.83
CA PHE A 98 4.14 4.35 20.26
C PHE A 98 3.06 3.48 20.90
N PHE A 99 3.41 2.85 22.03
CA PHE A 99 2.51 2.07 22.88
C PHE A 99 2.75 2.46 24.33
N GLY A 100 1.74 3.07 24.93
CA GLY A 100 1.77 3.53 26.34
C GLY A 100 0.41 3.32 26.98
N ASP A 101 0.36 3.41 28.32
CA ASP A 101 -0.89 3.35 29.06
C ASP A 101 -1.67 4.68 28.85
N GLU A 102 -2.94 4.57 28.49
CA GLU A 102 -3.82 5.73 28.27
C GLU A 102 -3.94 6.63 29.51
N LEU A 103 -3.80 6.05 30.70
CA LEU A 103 -3.86 6.79 31.97
C LEU A 103 -2.71 7.79 32.14
N PHE A 104 -1.56 7.54 31.50
CA PHE A 104 -0.37 8.39 31.60
C PHE A 104 -0.09 9.21 30.34
N THR A 105 -1.00 9.25 29.38
CA THR A 105 -0.79 9.90 28.08
C THR A 105 -0.32 11.34 28.19
N GLU A 106 -0.85 12.12 29.13
CA GLU A 106 -0.48 13.51 29.32
C GLU A 106 0.93 13.67 29.91
N ASP A 107 1.33 12.81 30.84
CA ASP A 107 2.69 12.79 31.40
C ASP A 107 3.70 12.33 30.35
N LEU A 108 3.34 11.36 29.51
CA LEU A 108 4.15 10.90 28.37
C LEU A 108 4.37 12.03 27.36
N ARG A 109 3.34 12.80 27.02
CA ARG A 109 3.46 13.97 26.13
C ARG A 109 4.38 15.03 26.70
N ARG A 110 4.22 15.38 27.98
CA ARG A 110 5.08 16.38 28.65
C ARG A 110 6.55 15.95 28.69
N SER A 111 6.80 14.67 28.84
CA SER A 111 8.16 14.10 28.86
C SER A 111 8.72 13.84 27.46
N GLY A 112 7.97 14.13 26.39
CA GLY A 112 8.37 13.83 25.01
C GLY A 112 8.32 12.35 24.62
N LEU A 113 7.79 11.47 25.47
CA LEU A 113 7.65 10.04 25.18
C LEU A 113 6.35 9.77 24.40
N TYR A 114 6.18 10.45 23.27
CA TYR A 114 4.97 10.44 22.48
C TYR A 114 5.24 10.65 20.98
N LEU A 115 4.22 10.47 20.16
CA LEU A 115 4.29 10.67 18.70
C LEU A 115 4.82 12.05 18.33
N GLY A 116 5.74 12.09 17.36
CA GLY A 116 6.33 13.31 16.81
C GLY A 116 7.48 13.88 17.63
N SER A 117 7.84 13.30 18.78
CA SER A 117 9.05 13.69 19.50
C SER A 117 10.31 13.27 18.72
N ASN A 118 11.27 14.17 18.63
CA ASN A 118 12.54 13.92 17.99
C ASN A 118 13.64 13.73 19.06
N TRP A 119 14.14 12.50 19.12
CA TRP A 119 15.15 12.05 20.08
C TRP A 119 16.54 11.90 19.46
N SER A 120 16.81 12.56 18.33
CA SER A 120 18.17 12.60 17.79
C SER A 120 19.13 13.27 18.77
N GLU A 121 20.37 12.77 18.85
CA GLU A 121 21.36 13.20 19.85
C GLU A 121 21.67 14.71 19.78
N ASN A 122 21.67 15.29 18.58
CA ASN A 122 21.91 16.72 18.36
C ASN A 122 20.75 17.64 18.83
N LEU A 123 19.58 17.10 19.14
CA LEU A 123 18.43 17.85 19.65
C LEU A 123 18.11 17.52 21.11
N ALA A 124 18.12 16.24 21.45
CA ALA A 124 17.75 15.77 22.79
C ALA A 124 18.94 15.54 23.72
N GLY A 125 20.16 15.62 23.19
CA GLY A 125 21.36 15.21 23.90
C GLY A 125 21.44 13.68 24.05
N THR A 126 22.27 13.22 24.99
CA THR A 126 22.39 11.80 25.30
C THR A 126 21.05 11.23 25.76
N CYS A 127 20.48 10.34 24.97
CA CYS A 127 19.24 9.61 25.25
C CYS A 127 19.30 8.23 24.60
N GLY A 128 18.40 7.32 24.94
CA GLY A 128 18.40 5.95 24.42
C GLY A 128 18.38 5.90 22.89
N VAL A 129 17.40 6.58 22.28
CA VAL A 129 17.24 6.61 20.81
C VAL A 129 18.43 7.26 20.13
N GLY A 130 18.85 8.46 20.55
CA GLY A 130 19.94 9.21 19.93
C GLY A 130 21.27 8.48 20.00
N ALA A 131 21.62 7.93 21.17
CA ALA A 131 22.84 7.15 21.35
C ALA A 131 22.80 5.85 20.51
N CYS A 132 21.65 5.18 20.42
CA CYS A 132 21.46 3.99 19.60
C CYS A 132 21.62 4.29 18.09
N ILE A 133 21.12 5.44 17.60
CA ILE A 133 21.31 5.87 16.20
C ILE A 133 22.80 6.06 15.89
N VAL A 134 23.54 6.71 16.78
CA VAL A 134 24.95 7.03 16.56
C VAL A 134 25.85 5.81 16.66
N THR A 135 25.57 4.89 17.58
CA THR A 135 26.39 3.70 17.81
C THR A 135 25.99 2.51 16.95
N GLU A 136 24.76 2.50 16.43
CA GLU A 136 24.12 1.34 15.78
C GLU A 136 24.12 0.07 16.65
N GLU A 137 24.22 0.24 17.97
CA GLU A 137 24.23 -0.86 18.95
C GLU A 137 23.15 -0.63 20.02
N PRO A 138 22.66 -1.72 20.65
CA PRO A 138 21.72 -1.59 21.76
C PRO A 138 22.33 -0.82 22.94
N VAL A 139 21.59 0.11 23.52
CA VAL A 139 22.10 0.99 24.57
C VAL A 139 21.04 1.21 25.66
N THR A 140 21.49 1.33 26.92
CA THR A 140 20.68 1.82 28.03
C THR A 140 21.24 3.15 28.52
N VAL A 141 20.42 4.20 28.48
CA VAL A 141 20.68 5.51 29.08
C VAL A 141 19.74 5.64 30.28
N HIS A 142 20.32 5.72 31.47
CA HIS A 142 19.59 5.59 32.71
C HIS A 142 19.82 6.80 33.61
N GLN A 143 18.73 7.50 33.97
CA GLN A 143 18.77 8.65 34.90
C GLN A 143 19.86 9.66 34.52
N ASP A 144 20.84 9.87 35.39
CA ASP A 144 21.93 10.84 35.22
C ASP A 144 22.88 10.51 34.04
N ASP A 145 22.67 9.41 33.29
CA ASP A 145 23.33 9.20 32.01
C ASP A 145 22.83 10.13 30.91
N HIS A 146 21.55 10.62 31.02
CA HIS A 146 21.02 11.58 30.08
C HIS A 146 21.78 12.90 30.16
N PHE A 147 22.01 13.55 29.01
CA PHE A 147 22.70 14.84 28.98
C PHE A 147 21.85 15.97 29.57
N GLY A 148 20.58 16.04 29.16
CA GLY A 148 19.67 17.11 29.56
C GLY A 148 19.05 16.88 30.95
N ASN A 149 19.08 17.89 31.81
CA ASN A 149 18.47 17.85 33.14
C ASN A 149 16.96 17.53 33.14
N ALA A 150 16.25 17.83 32.05
CA ALA A 150 14.84 17.50 31.89
C ALA A 150 14.58 15.97 31.85
N HIS A 151 15.58 15.18 31.48
CA HIS A 151 15.44 13.76 31.20
C HIS A 151 16.06 12.84 32.28
N VAL A 152 16.69 13.40 33.31
CA VAL A 152 17.36 12.62 34.38
C VAL A 152 16.44 11.69 35.18
N ALA A 153 15.14 11.84 35.09
CA ALA A 153 14.19 10.91 35.70
C ALA A 153 13.91 9.67 34.84
N LEU A 154 14.21 9.75 33.55
CA LEU A 154 13.91 8.70 32.58
C LEU A 154 14.90 7.54 32.67
N SER A 155 14.48 6.39 32.22
CA SER A 155 15.34 5.26 31.92
C SER A 155 14.93 4.72 30.56
N CYS A 156 15.82 4.81 29.57
CA CYS A 156 15.60 4.47 28.18
C CYS A 156 16.50 3.31 27.79
N THR A 157 15.93 2.28 27.19
CA THR A 157 16.68 1.13 26.68
C THR A 157 16.28 0.90 25.23
N ALA A 158 17.21 1.13 24.32
CA ALA A 158 16.96 1.17 22.88
C ALA A 158 17.75 0.09 22.14
N ALA A 159 17.19 -0.42 21.05
CA ALA A 159 17.85 -1.32 20.12
C ALA A 159 17.61 -0.89 18.67
N PRO A 160 18.62 -0.97 17.80
CA PRO A 160 18.50 -0.62 16.40
C PRO A 160 17.73 -1.69 15.63
N ILE A 161 16.99 -1.26 14.60
CA ILE A 161 16.34 -2.11 13.62
C ILE A 161 16.95 -1.78 12.26
N PHE A 162 17.49 -2.78 11.59
CA PHE A 162 18.09 -2.63 10.27
C PHE A 162 17.14 -3.11 9.18
N ASP A 163 17.21 -2.48 8.01
CA ASP A 163 16.56 -2.98 6.81
C ASP A 163 17.31 -4.21 6.24
N SER A 164 16.75 -4.80 5.20
CA SER A 164 17.36 -5.98 4.55
C SER A 164 18.68 -5.68 3.81
N LEU A 165 19.03 -4.42 3.63
CA LEU A 165 20.27 -3.97 3.02
C LEU A 165 21.35 -3.63 4.06
N GLY A 166 21.03 -3.75 5.34
CA GLY A 166 21.92 -3.47 6.46
C GLY A 166 22.02 -1.98 6.83
N GLN A 167 21.09 -1.15 6.38
CA GLN A 167 20.97 0.26 6.77
C GLN A 167 20.10 0.38 8.02
N LEU A 168 20.43 1.31 8.91
CA LEU A 168 19.58 1.63 10.05
C LEU A 168 18.22 2.16 9.56
N ALA A 169 17.15 1.43 9.83
CA ALA A 169 15.80 1.78 9.43
C ALA A 169 15.03 2.48 10.55
N ALA A 170 15.22 2.03 11.79
CA ALA A 170 14.53 2.56 12.97
C ALA A 170 15.26 2.20 14.26
N VAL A 171 14.77 2.76 15.36
CA VAL A 171 15.16 2.39 16.72
C VAL A 171 13.90 2.05 17.51
N LEU A 172 13.92 0.90 18.17
CA LEU A 172 12.91 0.52 19.15
C LEU A 172 13.42 0.87 20.54
N ASP A 173 12.65 1.65 21.28
CA ASP A 173 12.99 2.07 22.64
C ASP A 173 11.89 1.61 23.61
N ILE A 174 12.33 1.15 24.78
CA ILE A 174 11.49 0.84 25.93
C ILE A 174 11.91 1.76 27.08
N SER A 175 11.02 2.64 27.49
CA SER A 175 11.32 3.71 28.43
C SER A 175 10.43 3.65 29.66
N LEU A 176 10.99 4.10 30.80
CA LEU A 176 10.29 4.36 32.05
C LEU A 176 10.33 5.85 32.35
N LEU A 177 9.18 6.44 32.71
CA LEU A 177 9.10 7.84 33.19
C LEU A 177 9.88 8.06 34.48
N ARG A 178 9.93 7.07 35.34
CA ARG A 178 10.68 7.07 36.60
C ARG A 178 11.15 5.65 36.91
N SER A 179 12.44 5.47 37.07
CA SER A 179 13.01 4.19 37.50
C SER A 179 13.71 4.39 38.86
N PRO A 180 13.20 3.83 39.95
CA PRO A 180 13.86 3.90 41.24
C PRO A 180 15.02 2.90 41.37
N ALA A 181 15.09 1.94 40.48
CA ALA A 181 16.05 0.83 40.52
C ALA A 181 17.38 1.22 39.84
N PRO A 182 18.51 0.56 40.17
CA PRO A 182 19.79 0.81 39.52
C PRO A 182 19.77 0.39 38.03
N LYS A 183 20.71 0.91 37.22
CA LYS A 183 20.83 0.64 35.78
C LYS A 183 20.80 -0.86 35.43
N THR A 184 21.37 -1.69 36.28
CA THR A 184 21.38 -3.15 36.11
C THR A 184 19.98 -3.77 36.06
N SER A 185 18.95 -3.11 36.60
CA SER A 185 17.56 -3.55 36.49
C SER A 185 17.04 -3.51 35.07
N GLN A 186 17.70 -2.76 34.16
CA GLN A 186 17.30 -2.62 32.76
C GLN A 186 17.77 -3.78 31.88
N SER A 187 18.51 -4.75 32.43
CA SER A 187 18.97 -5.92 31.66
C SER A 187 17.84 -6.74 31.04
N LEU A 188 16.71 -6.87 31.73
CA LEU A 188 15.51 -7.51 31.17
C LEU A 188 14.90 -6.69 30.03
N ALA A 189 14.79 -5.37 30.20
CA ALA A 189 14.33 -4.45 29.15
C ALA A 189 15.23 -4.54 27.92
N MET A 190 16.55 -4.59 28.10
CA MET A 190 17.54 -4.77 27.05
C MET A 190 17.32 -6.08 26.29
N SER A 191 17.13 -7.18 26.99
CA SER A 191 16.85 -8.48 26.35
C SER A 191 15.55 -8.47 25.55
N LEU A 192 14.50 -7.86 26.08
CA LEU A 192 13.19 -7.76 25.45
C LEU A 192 13.22 -6.87 24.19
N VAL A 193 13.85 -5.68 24.28
CA VAL A 193 13.90 -4.76 23.15
C VAL A 193 14.78 -5.31 22.02
N THR A 194 15.90 -5.94 22.34
CA THR A 194 16.80 -6.56 21.35
C THR A 194 16.12 -7.74 20.64
N ALA A 195 15.41 -8.60 21.39
CA ALA A 195 14.67 -9.70 20.80
C ALA A 195 13.51 -9.20 19.92
N ALA A 196 12.82 -8.13 20.33
CA ALA A 196 11.75 -7.53 19.53
C ALA A 196 12.29 -6.87 18.26
N ALA A 197 13.40 -6.12 18.32
CA ALA A 197 14.05 -5.52 17.16
C ALA A 197 14.43 -6.59 16.13
N ARG A 198 15.08 -7.69 16.56
CA ARG A 198 15.42 -8.84 15.69
C ARG A 198 14.19 -9.44 15.01
N ARG A 199 13.07 -9.59 15.73
CA ARG A 199 11.84 -10.12 15.15
C ARG A 199 11.23 -9.17 14.13
N VAL A 200 11.34 -7.86 14.32
CA VAL A 200 10.91 -6.85 13.34
C VAL A 200 11.77 -6.94 12.08
N GLU A 201 13.10 -7.04 12.20
CA GLU A 201 13.98 -7.26 11.05
C GLU A 201 13.61 -8.52 10.27
N MET A 202 13.38 -9.64 10.97
CA MET A 202 12.94 -10.90 10.38
C MET A 202 11.61 -10.75 9.64
N ALA A 203 10.62 -10.12 10.27
CA ALA A 203 9.31 -9.89 9.67
C ALA A 203 9.41 -8.99 8.43
N ASN A 204 10.27 -7.99 8.49
CA ASN A 204 10.54 -7.10 7.37
C ASN A 204 11.17 -7.84 6.18
N LEU A 205 12.28 -8.54 6.40
CA LEU A 205 12.94 -9.32 5.37
C LEU A 205 11.98 -10.33 4.73
N MET A 206 11.14 -11.00 5.51
CA MET A 206 10.11 -11.91 5.01
C MET A 206 9.06 -11.21 4.16
N ALA A 207 8.63 -10.01 4.53
CA ALA A 207 7.65 -9.23 3.78
C ALA A 207 8.19 -8.76 2.42
N GLU A 208 9.47 -8.43 2.34
CA GLU A 208 10.16 -8.01 1.12
C GLU A 208 10.50 -9.18 0.17
N SER A 209 10.45 -10.42 0.64
CA SER A 209 10.98 -11.61 -0.04
C SER A 209 9.92 -12.57 -0.60
N PRO A 210 8.77 -12.12 -1.15
CA PRO A 210 7.73 -13.06 -1.59
C PRO A 210 8.13 -13.91 -2.81
N ARG A 211 9.15 -13.48 -3.56
CA ARG A 211 9.61 -14.11 -4.82
C ARG A 211 11.04 -14.62 -4.77
N ASP A 212 11.67 -14.58 -3.60
CA ASP A 212 13.06 -14.96 -3.40
C ASP A 212 13.14 -16.10 -2.39
N TRP A 213 14.25 -16.81 -2.39
CA TRP A 213 14.55 -17.77 -1.34
C TRP A 213 14.85 -17.01 -0.04
N VAL A 214 14.37 -17.51 1.08
CA VAL A 214 14.79 -17.05 2.40
C VAL A 214 15.33 -18.24 3.16
N LEU A 215 16.60 -18.15 3.56
CA LEU A 215 17.25 -19.11 4.44
C LEU A 215 17.26 -18.55 5.86
N ARG A 216 16.45 -19.10 6.74
CA ARG A 216 16.47 -18.84 8.19
C ARG A 216 17.49 -19.72 8.85
N LEU A 217 18.16 -19.18 9.87
CA LEU A 217 19.26 -19.83 10.57
C LEU A 217 19.08 -19.75 12.08
N SER A 218 19.45 -20.81 12.79
CA SER A 218 19.46 -20.88 14.25
C SER A 218 20.62 -21.75 14.71
N SER A 219 21.15 -21.44 15.90
CA SER A 219 22.12 -22.30 16.61
C SER A 219 21.44 -23.51 17.27
N SER A 220 20.13 -23.48 17.43
CA SER A 220 19.30 -24.50 18.08
C SER A 220 18.21 -25.01 17.12
N PRO A 221 18.05 -26.32 16.93
CA PRO A 221 17.00 -26.87 16.05
C PRO A 221 15.60 -26.55 16.57
N GLU A 222 15.38 -26.51 17.88
CA GLU A 222 14.08 -26.29 18.51
C GLU A 222 13.50 -24.89 18.21
N PHE A 223 14.37 -23.88 18.02
CA PHE A 223 13.96 -22.51 17.77
C PHE A 223 13.95 -22.14 16.29
N LEU A 224 14.47 -22.98 15.40
CA LEU A 224 14.62 -22.71 13.98
C LEU A 224 13.32 -22.28 13.30
N ASP A 225 12.23 -22.96 13.60
CA ASP A 225 10.92 -22.69 12.97
C ASP A 225 10.09 -21.64 13.72
N VAL A 226 10.40 -21.35 14.99
CA VAL A 226 9.59 -20.52 15.89
C VAL A 226 10.21 -19.12 16.07
N ASP A 227 11.50 -19.04 16.37
CA ASP A 227 12.22 -17.79 16.64
C ASP A 227 13.66 -17.85 16.09
N PRO A 228 13.85 -17.96 14.75
CA PRO A 228 15.16 -18.05 14.12
C PRO A 228 16.02 -16.83 14.46
N GLU A 229 17.32 -17.06 14.64
CA GLU A 229 18.26 -16.02 15.05
C GLU A 229 18.61 -15.07 13.91
N ALA A 230 18.74 -15.61 12.68
CA ALA A 230 19.19 -14.88 11.50
C ALA A 230 18.43 -15.33 10.25
N ALA A 231 18.46 -14.50 9.22
CA ALA A 231 17.97 -14.87 7.89
C ALA A 231 18.73 -14.16 6.78
N VAL A 232 18.79 -14.83 5.63
CA VAL A 232 19.38 -14.32 4.41
C VAL A 232 18.37 -14.50 3.27
N ARG A 233 18.18 -13.46 2.46
CA ARG A 233 17.36 -13.45 1.25
C ARG A 233 18.27 -13.74 0.06
N LEU A 234 17.89 -14.68 -0.82
CA LEU A 234 18.71 -15.14 -1.93
C LEU A 234 17.91 -15.11 -3.23
N ASP A 235 18.60 -14.78 -4.33
CA ASP A 235 18.06 -14.98 -5.68
C ASP A 235 18.11 -16.46 -6.12
N GLY A 236 17.60 -16.77 -7.32
CA GLY A 236 17.62 -18.11 -7.87
C GLY A 236 19.04 -18.65 -8.21
N ALA A 237 20.07 -17.79 -8.17
CA ALA A 237 21.47 -18.17 -8.35
C ALA A 237 22.23 -18.29 -7.03
N GLY A 238 21.55 -18.15 -5.88
CA GLY A 238 22.13 -18.20 -4.55
C GLY A 238 22.90 -16.94 -4.14
N ARG A 239 22.65 -15.80 -4.81
CA ARG A 239 23.26 -14.52 -4.43
C ARG A 239 22.44 -13.83 -3.34
N VAL A 240 23.12 -13.26 -2.37
CA VAL A 240 22.51 -12.54 -1.26
C VAL A 240 21.90 -11.23 -1.77
N LEU A 241 20.58 -11.10 -1.65
CA LEU A 241 19.79 -9.91 -1.96
C LEU A 241 19.47 -9.08 -0.71
N GLY A 242 19.54 -9.69 0.46
CA GLY A 242 19.25 -9.06 1.73
C GLY A 242 19.56 -9.97 2.91
N TYR A 243 19.69 -9.40 4.10
CA TYR A 243 20.06 -10.15 5.31
C TYR A 243 19.55 -9.42 6.57
N THR A 244 19.33 -10.16 7.66
CA THR A 244 19.14 -9.57 9.00
C THR A 244 20.49 -9.22 9.63
N ARG A 245 20.54 -8.22 10.51
CA ARG A 245 21.77 -7.81 11.22
C ARG A 245 22.50 -9.00 11.86
N ALA A 246 21.78 -9.93 12.46
CA ALA A 246 22.37 -11.13 13.06
C ALA A 246 23.10 -12.01 12.03
N ALA A 247 22.61 -12.09 10.80
CA ALA A 247 23.28 -12.84 9.74
C ALA A 247 24.63 -12.23 9.32
N ARG A 248 24.86 -10.94 9.61
CA ARG A 248 26.13 -10.25 9.33
C ARG A 248 27.34 -10.99 9.91
N ARG A 249 27.16 -11.62 11.06
CA ARG A 249 28.24 -12.35 11.78
C ARG A 249 28.74 -13.59 11.04
N LEU A 250 27.94 -14.09 10.09
CA LEU A 250 28.31 -15.25 9.25
C LEU A 250 29.26 -14.87 8.12
N PHE A 251 29.43 -13.59 7.85
CA PHE A 251 30.24 -13.09 6.75
C PHE A 251 31.55 -12.50 7.29
N PRO A 252 32.67 -12.65 6.55
CA PRO A 252 33.93 -12.07 6.94
C PRO A 252 33.84 -10.56 7.17
N GLU A 253 34.59 -10.06 8.16
CA GLU A 253 34.64 -8.64 8.47
C GLU A 253 35.16 -7.83 7.27
N GLY A 254 34.56 -6.63 7.07
CA GLY A 254 34.95 -5.70 6.01
C GLY A 254 34.51 -6.04 4.59
N GLY A 255 33.86 -7.21 4.37
CA GLY A 255 33.37 -7.61 3.05
C GLY A 255 31.95 -7.13 2.74
N THR A 256 31.66 -6.82 1.47
CA THR A 256 30.29 -6.62 0.98
C THR A 256 29.53 -7.94 1.05
N ILE A 257 28.35 -7.94 1.67
CA ILE A 257 27.48 -9.13 1.78
C ILE A 257 26.58 -9.26 0.56
N LEU A 258 25.99 -8.15 0.15
CA LEU A 258 25.05 -8.10 -0.97
C LEU A 258 25.74 -8.54 -2.27
N GLY A 259 25.08 -9.39 -3.03
CA GLY A 259 25.58 -9.94 -4.29
C GLY A 259 26.56 -11.12 -4.17
N ARG A 260 27.09 -11.43 -2.96
CA ARG A 260 27.91 -12.63 -2.73
C ARG A 260 27.06 -13.90 -2.83
N ARG A 261 27.70 -14.98 -3.21
CA ARG A 261 27.04 -16.29 -3.21
C ARG A 261 27.02 -16.89 -1.80
N ILE A 262 25.92 -17.51 -1.43
CA ILE A 262 25.76 -18.10 -0.09
C ILE A 262 26.71 -19.29 0.12
N ASP A 263 27.03 -20.05 -0.94
CA ASP A 263 27.98 -21.16 -0.92
C ASP A 263 29.44 -20.73 -0.66
N GLU A 264 29.76 -19.44 -0.81
CA GLU A 264 31.05 -18.89 -0.40
C GLU A 264 31.18 -18.72 1.13
N VAL A 265 30.07 -18.72 1.87
CA VAL A 265 30.00 -18.44 3.30
C VAL A 265 29.55 -19.65 4.11
N LEU A 266 28.52 -20.31 3.63
CA LEU A 266 27.94 -21.52 4.23
C LEU A 266 28.25 -22.72 3.32
N GLY A 267 28.35 -23.91 3.90
CA GLY A 267 28.55 -25.16 3.17
C GLY A 267 27.29 -25.62 2.41
N VAL A 268 26.44 -24.68 1.95
CA VAL A 268 25.17 -24.97 1.30
C VAL A 268 24.98 -24.05 0.08
N GLY A 269 24.64 -24.65 -1.07
CA GLY A 269 24.27 -23.94 -2.30
C GLY A 269 22.76 -23.80 -2.47
N VAL A 270 22.34 -23.11 -3.55
CA VAL A 270 20.92 -22.93 -3.84
C VAL A 270 20.22 -24.25 -4.18
N ASP A 271 20.96 -25.19 -4.75
CA ASP A 271 20.45 -26.51 -5.13
C ASP A 271 20.17 -27.41 -3.90
N ASP A 272 20.80 -27.11 -2.76
CA ASP A 272 20.60 -27.82 -1.48
C ASP A 272 19.43 -27.24 -0.67
N LEU A 273 18.93 -26.03 -0.99
CA LEU A 273 17.86 -25.36 -0.24
C LEU A 273 16.56 -26.18 -0.17
N PRO A 274 16.15 -26.96 -1.20
CA PRO A 274 14.98 -27.83 -1.09
C PRO A 274 15.10 -28.86 0.04
N ASP A 275 16.30 -29.35 0.35
CA ASP A 275 16.55 -30.30 1.44
C ASP A 275 16.43 -29.69 2.83
N LEU A 276 16.49 -28.37 2.93
CA LEU A 276 16.32 -27.60 4.18
C LEU A 276 14.87 -27.10 4.38
N MET A 277 13.93 -27.58 3.57
CA MET A 277 12.52 -27.19 3.71
C MET A 277 11.85 -27.97 4.87
N ARG A 278 10.62 -27.56 5.18
CA ARG A 278 9.84 -28.04 6.35
C ARG A 278 9.50 -29.53 6.33
N ASP A 279 9.75 -30.21 5.21
CA ASP A 279 9.43 -31.64 5.05
C ASP A 279 10.40 -32.57 5.82
N ARG A 280 11.53 -32.04 6.32
CA ARG A 280 12.49 -32.76 7.16
C ARG A 280 12.44 -32.26 8.60
N PRO A 281 12.73 -33.13 9.60
CA PRO A 281 12.91 -32.71 10.99
C PRO A 281 13.95 -31.60 11.13
N THR A 282 13.81 -30.73 12.11
CA THR A 282 14.71 -29.58 12.31
C THR A 282 16.14 -30.02 12.61
N GLU A 283 16.31 -31.13 13.31
CA GLU A 283 17.59 -31.73 13.69
C GLU A 283 18.42 -32.23 12.50
N GLU A 284 17.75 -32.55 11.38
CA GLU A 284 18.38 -33.05 10.16
C GLU A 284 18.77 -31.90 9.18
N ARG A 285 18.28 -30.67 9.43
CA ARG A 285 18.52 -29.50 8.57
C ARG A 285 19.81 -28.77 8.96
N VAL A 286 20.91 -29.51 9.06
CA VAL A 286 22.22 -29.00 9.48
C VAL A 286 22.94 -28.35 8.33
N ILE A 287 23.56 -27.20 8.60
CA ILE A 287 24.44 -26.45 7.69
C ILE A 287 25.80 -26.34 8.36
N GLU A 288 26.84 -26.84 7.71
CA GLU A 288 28.21 -26.64 8.17
C GLU A 288 28.68 -25.22 7.82
N THR A 289 29.27 -24.53 8.77
CA THR A 289 29.94 -23.24 8.55
C THR A 289 31.41 -23.48 8.23
N ARG A 290 32.04 -22.54 7.51
CA ARG A 290 33.46 -22.66 7.13
C ARG A 290 34.43 -22.74 8.32
N ASP A 291 34.02 -22.24 9.45
CA ASP A 291 34.83 -22.25 10.71
C ASP A 291 34.71 -23.60 11.45
N GLY A 292 34.03 -24.61 10.88
CA GLY A 292 33.79 -25.91 11.47
C GLY A 292 32.64 -25.95 12.49
N GLY A 293 31.86 -24.87 12.58
CA GLY A 293 30.61 -24.84 13.35
C GLY A 293 29.44 -25.45 12.58
N ALA A 294 28.32 -25.69 13.28
CA ALA A 294 27.08 -26.13 12.68
C ALA A 294 25.95 -25.18 13.04
N LEU A 295 25.10 -24.90 12.06
CA LEU A 295 23.84 -24.16 12.20
C LEU A 295 22.70 -25.01 11.68
N PHE A 296 21.51 -24.73 12.13
CA PHE A 296 20.28 -25.31 11.56
C PHE A 296 19.63 -24.33 10.61
N GLY A 297 19.25 -24.81 9.41
CA GLY A 297 18.70 -24.01 8.34
C GLY A 297 17.26 -24.36 7.97
N HIS A 298 16.43 -23.35 7.77
CA HIS A 298 15.09 -23.52 7.18
C HIS A 298 14.97 -22.68 5.92
N ALA A 299 14.96 -23.33 4.79
CA ALA A 299 14.76 -22.70 3.49
C ALA A 299 13.26 -22.52 3.21
N ILE A 300 12.88 -21.31 2.90
CA ILE A 300 11.54 -20.95 2.45
C ILE A 300 11.65 -20.65 0.96
N ALA A 301 11.03 -21.51 0.14
CA ALA A 301 11.02 -21.34 -1.29
C ALA A 301 10.38 -20.01 -1.70
N PRO A 302 10.87 -19.38 -2.78
CA PRO A 302 10.14 -18.30 -3.43
C PRO A 302 8.68 -18.76 -3.53
N LYS A 303 7.77 -17.97 -3.02
CA LYS A 303 6.39 -18.15 -3.43
C LYS A 303 6.49 -18.03 -4.93
N ALA A 304 6.44 -19.20 -5.62
CA ALA A 304 6.26 -19.27 -7.06
C ALA A 304 5.33 -18.11 -7.35
N PRO A 305 5.67 -17.22 -8.35
CA PRO A 305 4.75 -16.13 -8.64
C PRO A 305 3.43 -16.85 -8.48
N ARG A 306 2.65 -16.51 -7.45
CA ARG A 306 1.32 -17.05 -7.47
C ARG A 306 0.99 -16.75 -8.93
N GLN A 307 1.33 -17.72 -9.76
CA GLN A 307 0.28 -18.16 -10.63
C GLN A 307 -0.78 -18.21 -9.59
N THR A 308 -1.48 -17.05 -9.40
CA THR A 308 -2.83 -17.23 -9.10
C THR A 308 -3.11 -18.42 -9.96
N HIS A 309 -3.03 -19.65 -9.38
CA HIS A 309 -4.02 -20.57 -9.75
C HIS A 309 -5.26 -19.77 -9.35
N GLN A 310 -5.46 -18.76 -10.21
CA GLN A 310 -6.59 -18.90 -11.02
C GLN A 310 -6.44 -20.34 -11.41
N LYS A 311 -6.90 -21.25 -10.50
CA LYS A 311 -7.61 -22.43 -10.92
C LYS A 311 -8.19 -21.87 -12.16
N MET A 312 -7.51 -22.13 -13.30
CA MET A 312 -8.01 -21.72 -14.60
C MET A 312 -9.37 -22.30 -14.53
N ARG A 313 -10.29 -21.43 -13.99
CA ARG A 313 -11.68 -21.77 -13.76
C ARG A 313 -12.09 -22.02 -15.16
N GLN A 314 -12.09 -23.30 -15.51
CA GLN A 314 -12.54 -23.74 -16.79
C GLN A 314 -13.88 -23.06 -16.98
N GLY A 315 -13.87 -21.89 -17.72
CA GLY A 315 -15.06 -21.32 -18.28
C GLY A 315 -16.11 -20.69 -17.39
N GLY A 316 -15.88 -20.34 -16.13
CA GLY A 316 -16.88 -19.67 -15.29
C GLY A 316 -17.13 -18.23 -15.76
N ALA A 317 -18.38 -17.78 -15.81
CA ALA A 317 -18.81 -16.45 -16.25
C ALA A 317 -18.11 -15.30 -15.51
N LEU A 318 -17.76 -15.50 -14.24
CA LEU A 318 -17.02 -14.54 -13.40
C LEU A 318 -15.54 -14.42 -13.80
N ALA A 319 -14.88 -15.52 -14.21
CA ALA A 319 -13.47 -15.50 -14.57
C ALA A 319 -13.15 -14.56 -15.75
N GLY A 320 -14.13 -14.35 -16.61
CA GLY A 320 -14.01 -13.46 -17.75
C GLY A 320 -14.19 -11.97 -17.45
N LEU A 321 -14.22 -11.51 -16.20
CA LEU A 321 -14.45 -10.12 -15.83
C LEU A 321 -13.22 -9.36 -15.33
N THR A 322 -12.08 -10.02 -15.20
CA THR A 322 -10.82 -9.39 -14.79
C THR A 322 -9.65 -9.85 -15.65
N GLY A 323 -8.71 -8.95 -15.91
CA GLY A 323 -7.43 -9.19 -16.56
C GLY A 323 -6.26 -9.25 -15.56
N GLY A 324 -6.54 -9.49 -14.27
CA GLY A 324 -5.52 -9.56 -13.23
C GLY A 324 -5.49 -8.35 -12.29
N ASP A 325 -6.47 -7.44 -12.36
CA ASP A 325 -6.60 -6.36 -11.38
C ASP A 325 -6.89 -6.92 -9.99
N PRO A 326 -6.09 -6.57 -8.95
CA PRO A 326 -6.23 -7.16 -7.61
C PRO A 326 -7.54 -6.80 -6.91
N ALA A 327 -8.11 -5.60 -7.15
CA ALA A 327 -9.37 -5.19 -6.55
C ALA A 327 -10.54 -5.95 -7.18
N MET A 328 -10.55 -6.08 -8.52
CA MET A 328 -11.51 -6.90 -9.22
C MET A 328 -11.38 -8.38 -8.85
N ALA A 329 -10.18 -8.91 -8.71
CA ALA A 329 -9.98 -10.31 -8.32
C ALA A 329 -10.62 -10.61 -6.95
N ARG A 330 -10.40 -9.76 -5.95
CA ARG A 330 -11.03 -9.90 -4.62
C ARG A 330 -12.55 -9.80 -4.68
N LEU A 331 -13.07 -8.86 -5.47
CA LEU A 331 -14.52 -8.70 -5.69
C LEU A 331 -15.12 -9.96 -6.31
N LEU A 332 -14.47 -10.53 -7.33
CA LEU A 332 -14.93 -11.73 -8.01
C LEU A 332 -14.85 -12.98 -7.12
N ASP A 333 -13.82 -13.11 -6.29
CA ASP A 333 -13.73 -14.17 -5.28
C ASP A 333 -14.86 -14.08 -4.24
N GLN A 334 -15.22 -12.88 -3.83
CA GLN A 334 -16.38 -12.66 -2.96
C GLN A 334 -17.69 -13.00 -3.68
N ALA A 335 -17.87 -12.54 -4.92
CA ALA A 335 -19.03 -12.80 -5.74
C ALA A 335 -19.23 -14.30 -5.98
N GLU A 336 -18.15 -15.07 -6.21
CA GLU A 336 -18.22 -16.51 -6.43
C GLU A 336 -18.68 -17.28 -5.19
N ARG A 337 -18.16 -16.91 -4.01
CA ARG A 337 -18.63 -17.54 -2.75
C ARG A 337 -20.11 -17.27 -2.49
N LEU A 338 -20.60 -16.10 -2.91
CA LEU A 338 -21.99 -15.69 -2.72
C LEU A 338 -22.92 -16.22 -3.83
N ALA A 339 -22.40 -16.54 -5.03
CA ALA A 339 -23.20 -16.94 -6.18
C ALA A 339 -24.13 -18.15 -5.92
N PRO A 340 -23.72 -19.25 -5.25
CA PRO A 340 -24.57 -20.40 -4.99
C PRO A 340 -25.67 -20.17 -3.95
N GLY A 341 -25.56 -19.10 -3.15
CA GLY A 341 -26.45 -18.79 -2.04
C GLY A 341 -27.67 -17.95 -2.46
N THR A 342 -28.53 -17.68 -1.48
CA THR A 342 -29.74 -16.88 -1.62
C THR A 342 -29.59 -15.45 -1.08
N VAL A 343 -28.39 -15.08 -0.60
CA VAL A 343 -28.13 -13.76 0.00
C VAL A 343 -28.42 -12.66 -1.04
N PRO A 344 -29.23 -11.65 -0.69
CA PRO A 344 -29.45 -10.46 -1.52
C PRO A 344 -28.16 -9.68 -1.73
N LEU A 345 -27.94 -9.19 -2.96
CA LEU A 345 -26.71 -8.48 -3.29
C LEU A 345 -26.99 -7.07 -3.81
N LEU A 346 -26.26 -6.10 -3.30
CA LEU A 346 -26.20 -4.74 -3.87
C LEU A 346 -24.85 -4.53 -4.53
N ILE A 347 -24.84 -4.30 -5.83
CA ILE A 347 -23.64 -4.01 -6.61
C ILE A 347 -23.57 -2.49 -6.82
N SER A 348 -22.65 -1.82 -6.13
CA SER A 348 -22.43 -0.38 -6.25
C SER A 348 -21.22 -0.05 -7.12
N GLY A 349 -21.18 1.15 -7.67
CA GLY A 349 -20.08 1.66 -8.48
C GLY A 349 -20.54 2.63 -9.54
N GLU A 350 -19.62 3.37 -10.13
CA GLU A 350 -19.92 4.40 -11.13
C GLU A 350 -20.63 3.84 -12.37
N THR A 351 -21.29 4.73 -13.13
CA THR A 351 -21.90 4.37 -14.42
C THR A 351 -20.84 3.79 -15.37
N GLY A 352 -21.18 2.73 -16.10
CA GLY A 352 -20.28 2.12 -17.09
C GLY A 352 -19.23 1.16 -16.53
N THR A 353 -19.15 0.92 -15.20
CA THR A 353 -18.17 -0.01 -14.58
C THR A 353 -18.45 -1.50 -14.81
N GLY A 354 -19.63 -1.86 -15.38
CA GLY A 354 -19.97 -3.26 -15.68
C GLY A 354 -20.79 -3.97 -14.62
N LYS A 355 -21.51 -3.25 -13.73
CA LYS A 355 -22.36 -3.81 -12.65
C LYS A 355 -23.37 -4.85 -13.13
N ALA A 356 -24.09 -4.56 -14.21
CA ALA A 356 -25.08 -5.50 -14.77
C ALA A 356 -24.42 -6.75 -15.37
N ARG A 357 -23.19 -6.63 -15.92
CA ARG A 357 -22.39 -7.76 -16.41
C ARG A 357 -21.94 -8.65 -15.24
N LEU A 358 -21.54 -8.03 -14.11
CA LEU A 358 -21.21 -8.76 -12.87
C LEU A 358 -22.44 -9.49 -12.30
N ALA A 359 -23.60 -8.80 -12.23
CA ALA A 359 -24.85 -9.43 -11.76
C ALA A 359 -25.24 -10.66 -12.60
N ARG A 360 -25.12 -10.56 -13.92
CA ARG A 360 -25.40 -11.69 -14.83
C ARG A 360 -24.38 -12.83 -14.64
N ALA A 361 -23.10 -12.51 -14.44
CA ALA A 361 -22.06 -13.51 -14.18
C ALA A 361 -22.28 -14.22 -12.83
N ILE A 362 -22.73 -13.51 -11.80
CA ILE A 362 -23.14 -14.09 -10.50
C ILE A 362 -24.30 -15.06 -10.69
N HIS A 363 -25.33 -14.68 -11.45
CA HIS A 363 -26.45 -15.57 -11.75
C HIS A 363 -25.96 -16.84 -12.45
N MET A 364 -25.15 -16.71 -13.52
CA MET A 364 -24.62 -17.86 -14.27
C MET A 364 -23.71 -18.78 -13.44
N SER A 365 -23.14 -18.29 -12.36
CA SER A 365 -22.35 -19.06 -11.40
C SER A 365 -23.19 -19.58 -10.23
N GLY A 366 -24.48 -19.22 -10.18
CA GLY A 366 -25.43 -19.64 -9.16
C GLY A 366 -26.23 -20.89 -9.53
N LYS A 367 -27.22 -21.21 -8.71
CA LYS A 367 -28.12 -22.38 -8.88
C LYS A 367 -29.51 -22.02 -9.44
N ALA A 368 -29.88 -20.73 -9.47
CA ALA A 368 -31.16 -20.29 -9.93
C ALA A 368 -31.30 -20.44 -11.46
N ALA A 369 -32.36 -21.05 -11.92
CA ALA A 369 -32.63 -21.26 -13.37
C ALA A 369 -33.20 -20.00 -14.05
N GLY A 370 -33.99 -19.22 -13.33
CA GLY A 370 -34.64 -18.02 -13.87
C GLY A 370 -33.79 -16.76 -13.68
N PHE A 371 -33.79 -15.87 -14.68
CA PHE A 371 -33.14 -14.55 -14.61
C PHE A 371 -34.08 -13.47 -15.15
N LEU A 372 -34.52 -12.62 -14.24
CA LEU A 372 -35.35 -11.44 -14.56
C LEU A 372 -34.48 -10.19 -14.41
N SER A 373 -34.56 -9.29 -15.38
CA SER A 373 -33.82 -8.02 -15.34
C SER A 373 -34.75 -6.85 -15.54
N LEU A 374 -34.98 -6.07 -14.52
CA LEU A 374 -35.84 -4.89 -14.52
C LEU A 374 -35.00 -3.62 -14.34
N ASP A 375 -35.38 -2.58 -15.04
CA ASP A 375 -34.79 -1.25 -14.86
C ASP A 375 -35.75 -0.43 -14.00
N CYS A 376 -35.27 0.05 -12.84
CA CYS A 376 -36.10 0.76 -11.88
C CYS A 376 -36.54 2.16 -12.36
N ALA A 377 -35.83 2.73 -13.34
CA ALA A 377 -36.26 3.99 -13.93
C ALA A 377 -37.56 3.79 -14.72
N GLY A 378 -38.61 4.44 -14.24
CA GLY A 378 -39.94 4.35 -14.86
C GLY A 378 -40.68 3.02 -14.62
N LEU A 379 -40.17 2.12 -13.76
CA LEU A 379 -40.84 0.86 -13.42
C LEU A 379 -42.12 1.14 -12.61
N SER A 380 -43.27 0.67 -13.11
CA SER A 380 -44.51 0.71 -12.37
C SER A 380 -44.72 -0.54 -11.51
N ALA A 381 -45.55 -0.46 -10.48
CA ALA A 381 -45.90 -1.59 -9.63
C ALA A 381 -46.53 -2.74 -10.41
N GLY A 382 -47.40 -2.43 -11.39
CA GLY A 382 -48.06 -3.42 -12.25
C GLY A 382 -47.05 -4.15 -13.14
N ALA A 383 -46.13 -3.44 -13.78
CA ALA A 383 -45.09 -4.03 -14.62
C ALA A 383 -44.10 -4.92 -13.79
N LEU A 384 -43.85 -4.56 -12.55
CA LEU A 384 -43.06 -5.38 -11.63
C LEU A 384 -43.75 -6.71 -11.31
N GLU A 385 -45.05 -6.66 -10.99
CA GLU A 385 -45.85 -7.85 -10.68
C GLU A 385 -46.01 -8.77 -11.89
N GLU A 386 -46.29 -8.21 -13.05
CA GLU A 386 -46.42 -8.96 -14.31
C GLU A 386 -45.14 -9.67 -14.69
N ALA A 387 -44.00 -8.95 -14.65
CA ALA A 387 -42.69 -9.53 -14.95
C ALA A 387 -42.30 -10.67 -13.99
N CYS A 388 -42.64 -10.54 -12.71
CA CYS A 388 -42.34 -11.56 -11.71
C CYS A 388 -43.33 -12.72 -11.71
N ALA A 389 -44.58 -12.51 -12.16
CA ALA A 389 -45.57 -13.58 -12.34
C ALA A 389 -45.19 -14.53 -13.49
N ALA A 390 -44.49 -14.02 -14.51
CA ALA A 390 -44.00 -14.84 -15.63
C ALA A 390 -42.88 -15.82 -15.23
N ALA A 391 -42.24 -15.62 -14.08
CA ALA A 391 -41.17 -16.49 -13.60
C ALA A 391 -41.72 -17.66 -12.78
N SER A 392 -41.57 -18.88 -13.29
CA SER A 392 -41.93 -20.11 -12.59
C SER A 392 -40.75 -20.67 -11.82
N GLY A 393 -40.78 -20.62 -10.46
CA GLY A 393 -39.76 -21.16 -9.59
C GLY A 393 -38.62 -20.21 -9.24
N PRO A 394 -37.54 -20.74 -8.63
CA PRO A 394 -36.42 -19.93 -8.12
C PRO A 394 -35.73 -19.12 -9.22
N ALA A 395 -35.65 -17.80 -9.02
CA ALA A 395 -35.05 -16.90 -10.01
C ALA A 395 -34.23 -15.80 -9.37
N THR A 396 -33.22 -15.32 -10.11
CA THR A 396 -32.49 -14.10 -9.78
C THR A 396 -33.22 -12.89 -10.35
N LEU A 397 -33.63 -11.96 -9.48
CA LEU A 397 -34.28 -10.71 -9.85
C LEU A 397 -33.20 -9.59 -9.87
N LEU A 398 -32.73 -9.23 -11.05
CA LEU A 398 -31.81 -8.10 -11.23
C LEU A 398 -32.60 -6.79 -11.30
N LEU A 399 -32.45 -5.94 -10.30
CA LEU A 399 -32.97 -4.58 -10.21
C LEU A 399 -31.87 -3.58 -10.57
N ARG A 400 -32.00 -2.93 -11.71
CA ARG A 400 -30.99 -1.95 -12.16
C ARG A 400 -31.41 -0.55 -11.72
N ARG A 401 -30.44 0.22 -11.23
CA ARG A 401 -30.65 1.62 -10.80
C ARG A 401 -31.72 1.74 -9.72
N ILE A 402 -31.49 1.04 -8.59
CA ILE A 402 -32.49 1.04 -7.49
C ILE A 402 -32.73 2.43 -6.89
N GLU A 403 -31.78 3.36 -7.08
CA GLU A 403 -31.93 4.76 -6.74
C GLU A 403 -33.08 5.47 -7.46
N ASP A 404 -33.49 4.97 -8.61
CA ASP A 404 -34.59 5.53 -9.44
C ASP A 404 -35.96 4.89 -9.13
N LEU A 405 -36.04 4.01 -8.11
CA LEU A 405 -37.26 3.30 -7.76
C LEU A 405 -38.28 4.26 -7.12
N SER A 406 -39.49 4.35 -7.69
CA SER A 406 -40.55 5.19 -7.12
C SER A 406 -41.04 4.66 -5.76
N PRO A 407 -41.52 5.52 -4.84
CA PRO A 407 -42.03 5.07 -3.54
C PRO A 407 -43.17 4.04 -3.63
N GLY A 408 -44.06 4.17 -4.61
CA GLY A 408 -45.14 3.22 -4.84
C GLY A 408 -44.63 1.85 -5.28
N THR A 409 -43.65 1.83 -6.22
CA THR A 409 -43.04 0.60 -6.68
C THR A 409 -42.17 -0.03 -5.59
N ALA A 410 -41.53 0.77 -4.72
CA ALA A 410 -40.76 0.27 -3.56
C ALA A 410 -41.66 -0.49 -2.58
N THR A 411 -42.86 0.01 -2.32
CA THR A 411 -43.85 -0.67 -1.48
C THR A 411 -44.33 -1.99 -2.14
N ALA A 412 -44.63 -1.97 -3.43
CA ALA A 412 -45.00 -3.17 -4.17
C ALA A 412 -43.90 -4.22 -4.19
N LEU A 413 -42.63 -3.80 -4.39
CA LEU A 413 -41.48 -4.69 -4.36
C LEU A 413 -41.30 -5.34 -2.99
N SER A 414 -41.48 -4.59 -1.89
CA SER A 414 -41.40 -5.16 -0.53
C SER A 414 -42.46 -6.26 -0.37
N GLY A 415 -43.72 -6.01 -0.71
CA GLY A 415 -44.79 -7.00 -0.64
C GLY A 415 -44.56 -8.20 -1.58
N LEU A 416 -43.99 -7.97 -2.76
CA LEU A 416 -43.64 -9.04 -3.70
C LEU A 416 -42.60 -9.99 -3.12
N LEU A 417 -41.50 -9.43 -2.53
CA LEU A 417 -40.45 -10.24 -1.91
C LEU A 417 -40.94 -11.03 -0.68
N ASP A 418 -42.01 -10.59 -0.02
CA ASP A 418 -42.68 -11.36 1.04
C ASP A 418 -43.43 -12.56 0.49
N ARG A 419 -44.13 -12.38 -0.64
CA ARG A 419 -44.89 -13.45 -1.29
C ARG A 419 -44.05 -14.42 -2.11
N ARG A 420 -42.85 -13.99 -2.55
CA ARG A 420 -41.94 -14.74 -3.44
C ARG A 420 -40.56 -14.86 -2.83
N PRO A 421 -40.37 -15.63 -1.75
CA PRO A 421 -39.05 -15.85 -1.10
C PRO A 421 -38.08 -16.64 -2.00
N ASP A 422 -38.58 -17.25 -3.08
CA ASP A 422 -37.83 -17.92 -4.12
C ASP A 422 -37.10 -16.95 -5.10
N LEU A 423 -37.45 -15.67 -5.09
CA LEU A 423 -36.76 -14.65 -5.86
C LEU A 423 -35.55 -14.11 -5.09
N ARG A 424 -34.39 -14.27 -5.68
CA ARG A 424 -33.17 -13.67 -5.13
C ARG A 424 -32.94 -12.29 -5.71
N PRO A 425 -33.06 -11.19 -4.94
CA PRO A 425 -32.76 -9.86 -5.45
C PRO A 425 -31.25 -9.66 -5.60
N VAL A 426 -30.83 -9.15 -6.77
CA VAL A 426 -29.53 -8.61 -7.07
C VAL A 426 -29.73 -7.20 -7.59
N SER A 427 -29.29 -6.20 -6.85
CA SER A 427 -29.57 -4.80 -7.15
C SER A 427 -28.31 -4.10 -7.64
N THR A 428 -28.46 -3.09 -8.50
CA THR A 428 -27.33 -2.23 -8.89
C THR A 428 -27.64 -0.77 -8.60
N SER A 429 -26.62 -0.01 -8.14
CA SER A 429 -26.70 1.42 -7.92
C SER A 429 -25.47 2.15 -8.43
N CYS A 430 -25.65 3.40 -8.88
CA CYS A 430 -24.56 4.31 -9.20
C CYS A 430 -24.20 5.20 -8.01
N LEU A 431 -25.01 5.21 -6.96
CA LEU A 431 -24.79 5.95 -5.73
C LEU A 431 -24.05 5.10 -4.70
N ASP A 432 -23.42 5.79 -3.77
CA ASP A 432 -22.94 5.17 -2.53
C ASP A 432 -24.13 4.56 -1.77
N PRO A 433 -24.02 3.35 -1.21
CA PRO A 433 -25.10 2.72 -0.46
C PRO A 433 -25.72 3.60 0.63
N ALA A 434 -24.92 4.46 1.26
CA ALA A 434 -25.39 5.40 2.28
C ALA A 434 -26.27 6.54 1.74
N ARG A 435 -26.25 6.78 0.42
CA ARG A 435 -27.02 7.85 -0.25
C ARG A 435 -28.27 7.35 -0.96
N ILE A 436 -28.54 6.05 -0.91
CA ILE A 436 -29.72 5.47 -1.56
C ILE A 436 -30.96 5.79 -0.71
N ALA A 437 -31.89 6.55 -1.27
CA ALA A 437 -33.12 7.00 -0.61
C ALA A 437 -34.26 5.96 -0.71
N LEU A 438 -34.04 4.78 -0.10
CA LEU A 438 -35.08 3.73 0.00
C LEU A 438 -35.56 3.56 1.45
N PRO A 439 -36.81 3.08 1.68
CA PRO A 439 -37.23 2.68 3.02
C PRO A 439 -36.26 1.68 3.63
N ARG A 440 -35.79 1.94 4.85
CA ARG A 440 -34.79 1.10 5.54
C ARG A 440 -35.08 -0.41 5.52
N PRO A 441 -36.35 -0.86 5.78
CA PRO A 441 -36.66 -2.29 5.71
C PRO A 441 -36.38 -2.89 4.32
N LEU A 442 -36.77 -2.18 3.24
CA LEU A 442 -36.51 -2.63 1.88
C LEU A 442 -35.03 -2.62 1.55
N PHE A 443 -34.31 -1.55 1.94
CA PHE A 443 -32.87 -1.47 1.72
C PHE A 443 -32.13 -2.66 2.31
N HIS A 444 -32.41 -3.07 3.55
CA HIS A 444 -31.80 -4.23 4.19
C HIS A 444 -32.12 -5.55 3.49
N ARG A 445 -33.28 -5.64 2.86
CA ARG A 445 -33.68 -6.82 2.07
C ARG A 445 -33.00 -6.89 0.71
N LEU A 446 -32.56 -5.75 0.16
CA LEU A 446 -31.83 -5.67 -1.11
C LEU A 446 -30.31 -5.66 -0.96
N ALA A 447 -29.81 -5.21 0.18
CA ALA A 447 -28.40 -5.01 0.48
C ALA A 447 -27.87 -5.96 1.58
N GLY A 448 -28.17 -7.25 1.49
CA GLY A 448 -27.62 -8.26 2.41
C GLY A 448 -26.10 -8.35 2.34
N CYS A 449 -25.52 -8.13 1.17
CA CYS A 449 -24.07 -7.91 0.98
C CYS A 449 -23.85 -6.87 -0.11
N VAL A 450 -22.90 -5.96 0.11
CA VAL A 450 -22.53 -4.90 -0.87
C VAL A 450 -21.25 -5.29 -1.59
N LEU A 451 -21.30 -5.26 -2.93
CA LEU A 451 -20.16 -5.50 -3.82
C LEU A 451 -19.83 -4.19 -4.54
N SER A 452 -18.69 -3.58 -4.23
CA SER A 452 -18.26 -2.30 -4.83
C SER A 452 -17.34 -2.52 -6.02
N VAL A 453 -17.81 -2.15 -7.22
CA VAL A 453 -17.03 -2.27 -8.46
C VAL A 453 -16.13 -1.06 -8.63
N PRO A 454 -14.79 -1.24 -8.70
CA PRO A 454 -13.87 -0.13 -8.83
C PRO A 454 -14.06 0.58 -10.19
N PRO A 455 -13.93 1.93 -10.23
CA PRO A 455 -13.92 2.68 -11.47
C PRO A 455 -12.67 2.37 -12.30
N LEU A 456 -12.78 2.54 -13.62
CA LEU A 456 -11.74 2.14 -14.58
C LEU A 456 -10.38 2.79 -14.31
N ARG A 457 -10.37 4.06 -13.89
CA ARG A 457 -9.15 4.82 -13.54
C ARG A 457 -8.36 4.24 -12.36
N LEU A 458 -8.97 3.40 -11.52
CA LEU A 458 -8.32 2.71 -10.40
C LEU A 458 -7.93 1.27 -10.74
N ARG A 459 -8.26 0.77 -11.93
CA ARG A 459 -7.96 -0.58 -12.37
C ARG A 459 -6.61 -0.63 -13.08
N ARG A 460 -5.92 -1.74 -12.92
CA ARG A 460 -4.60 -2.01 -13.53
C ARG A 460 -4.66 -2.91 -14.76
N ASP A 461 -5.85 -3.36 -15.16
CA ASP A 461 -6.05 -4.30 -16.27
C ASP A 461 -6.64 -3.64 -17.53
N MET A 462 -6.41 -2.35 -17.73
CA MET A 462 -6.94 -1.62 -18.89
C MET A 462 -6.46 -2.20 -20.22
N ASP A 463 -5.19 -2.56 -20.34
CA ASP A 463 -4.63 -3.20 -21.55
C ASP A 463 -5.37 -4.51 -21.91
N TRP A 464 -5.73 -5.28 -20.89
CA TRP A 464 -6.49 -6.51 -21.09
C TRP A 464 -7.94 -6.19 -21.56
N LEU A 465 -8.59 -5.17 -20.99
CA LEU A 465 -9.90 -4.73 -21.41
C LEU A 465 -9.90 -4.29 -22.87
N ILE A 466 -8.92 -3.49 -23.27
CA ILE A 466 -8.71 -3.03 -24.65
C ILE A 466 -8.53 -4.23 -25.58
N SER A 467 -7.57 -5.10 -25.28
CA SER A 467 -7.27 -6.29 -26.09
C SER A 467 -8.46 -7.22 -26.20
N ARG A 468 -9.24 -7.38 -25.13
CA ARG A 468 -10.46 -8.19 -25.11
C ARG A 468 -11.57 -7.59 -25.98
N HIS A 469 -11.73 -6.27 -25.95
CA HIS A 469 -12.73 -5.59 -26.74
C HIS A 469 -12.44 -5.70 -28.24
N LEU A 470 -11.20 -5.39 -28.64
CA LEU A 470 -10.77 -5.48 -30.04
C LEU A 470 -10.93 -6.89 -30.60
N ARG A 471 -10.57 -7.93 -29.86
CA ARG A 471 -10.76 -9.33 -30.28
C ARG A 471 -12.23 -9.72 -30.49
N ARG A 472 -13.17 -9.18 -29.72
CA ARG A 472 -14.61 -9.49 -29.84
C ARG A 472 -15.22 -8.97 -31.12
N HIS A 473 -14.69 -7.90 -31.68
CA HIS A 473 -15.18 -7.26 -32.90
C HIS A 473 -14.49 -7.78 -34.17
N GLY A 474 -13.86 -8.96 -34.12
CA GLY A 474 -13.18 -9.55 -35.26
C GLY A 474 -11.89 -8.85 -35.68
N ALA A 475 -11.39 -7.99 -34.83
CA ALA A 475 -10.21 -7.17 -35.06
C ALA A 475 -8.95 -7.83 -34.48
N ASP A 476 -8.78 -9.14 -34.62
CA ASP A 476 -7.60 -9.86 -34.12
C ASP A 476 -6.28 -9.34 -34.73
N THR A 477 -6.36 -8.65 -35.86
CA THR A 477 -5.22 -8.04 -36.57
C THR A 477 -5.00 -6.58 -36.19
N ILE A 478 -5.97 -5.90 -35.54
CA ILE A 478 -5.83 -4.49 -35.19
C ILE A 478 -5.02 -4.34 -33.90
N ARG A 479 -4.00 -3.49 -33.95
CA ARG A 479 -3.12 -3.15 -32.82
C ARG A 479 -3.21 -1.67 -32.53
N LEU A 480 -2.85 -1.28 -31.30
CA LEU A 480 -2.67 0.13 -30.94
C LEU A 480 -1.23 0.56 -31.18
N SER A 481 -1.03 1.76 -31.71
CA SER A 481 0.28 2.41 -31.66
C SER A 481 0.68 2.71 -30.20
N PRO A 482 1.97 2.84 -29.89
CA PRO A 482 2.42 3.24 -28.55
C PRO A 482 1.82 4.57 -28.09
N ALA A 483 1.62 5.52 -29.03
CA ALA A 483 1.03 6.83 -28.74
C ALA A 483 -0.47 6.70 -28.40
N ALA A 484 -1.25 5.96 -29.20
CA ALA A 484 -2.66 5.72 -28.94
C ALA A 484 -2.87 4.96 -27.60
N ARG A 485 -2.00 3.98 -27.31
CA ARG A 485 -2.04 3.25 -26.04
C ARG A 485 -1.76 4.16 -24.85
N ALA A 486 -0.73 5.00 -24.91
CA ALA A 486 -0.40 5.94 -23.83
C ALA A 486 -1.55 6.92 -23.58
N GLU A 487 -2.18 7.44 -24.63
CA GLU A 487 -3.34 8.32 -24.54
C GLU A 487 -4.53 7.63 -23.84
N LEU A 488 -4.88 6.40 -24.25
CA LEU A 488 -5.97 5.65 -23.64
C LEU A 488 -5.73 5.35 -22.15
N LEU A 489 -4.48 5.05 -21.77
CA LEU A 489 -4.11 4.80 -20.39
C LEU A 489 -4.10 6.08 -19.52
N GLY A 490 -3.87 7.23 -20.13
CA GLY A 490 -3.83 8.54 -19.45
C GLY A 490 -5.20 9.18 -19.20
N ARG A 491 -6.28 8.72 -19.85
CA ARG A 491 -7.62 9.32 -19.73
C ARG A 491 -8.31 8.93 -18.42
N SER A 492 -9.14 9.83 -17.90
CA SER A 492 -9.88 9.64 -16.64
C SER A 492 -11.09 8.70 -16.74
N TRP A 493 -11.65 8.52 -17.93
CA TRP A 493 -12.80 7.66 -18.25
C TRP A 493 -14.01 7.83 -17.33
N PRO A 494 -14.68 9.00 -17.30
CA PRO A 494 -15.86 9.22 -16.46
C PRO A 494 -17.01 8.26 -16.79
N GLY A 495 -17.15 7.81 -18.03
CA GLY A 495 -18.07 6.76 -18.45
C GLY A 495 -17.54 5.34 -18.30
N ASN A 496 -16.34 5.18 -17.72
CA ASN A 496 -15.72 3.90 -17.41
C ASN A 496 -15.59 2.95 -18.62
N ILE A 497 -15.87 1.65 -18.44
CA ILE A 497 -15.73 0.63 -19.49
C ILE A 497 -16.64 0.93 -20.70
N ARG A 498 -17.82 1.50 -20.48
CA ARG A 498 -18.74 1.83 -21.58
C ARG A 498 -18.15 2.90 -22.49
N GLU A 499 -17.55 3.94 -21.92
CA GLU A 499 -16.89 5.00 -22.69
C GLU A 499 -15.65 4.46 -23.41
N LEU A 500 -14.84 3.64 -22.74
CA LEU A 500 -13.70 2.98 -23.35
C LEU A 500 -14.11 2.09 -24.53
N GLU A 501 -15.12 1.22 -24.36
CA GLU A 501 -15.64 0.35 -25.41
C GLU A 501 -16.11 1.20 -26.60
N GLN A 502 -16.89 2.26 -26.36
CA GLN A 502 -17.34 3.17 -27.41
C GLN A 502 -16.20 3.89 -28.14
N ALA A 503 -15.17 4.34 -27.39
CA ALA A 503 -14.01 5.00 -28.00
C ALA A 503 -13.21 4.04 -28.90
N LEU A 504 -13.08 2.78 -28.48
CA LEU A 504 -12.42 1.73 -29.26
C LEU A 504 -13.22 1.34 -30.51
N ASP A 505 -14.56 1.29 -30.43
CA ASP A 505 -15.43 1.03 -31.58
C ASP A 505 -15.30 2.12 -32.63
N VAL A 506 -15.29 3.40 -32.20
CA VAL A 506 -15.08 4.54 -33.11
C VAL A 506 -13.68 4.49 -33.71
N ALA A 507 -12.66 4.23 -32.89
CA ALA A 507 -11.29 4.16 -33.38
C ALA A 507 -11.08 3.03 -34.41
N ALA A 508 -11.67 1.86 -34.15
CA ALA A 508 -11.61 0.72 -35.07
C ALA A 508 -12.35 1.01 -36.38
N ALA A 509 -13.43 1.78 -36.33
CA ALA A 509 -14.19 2.18 -37.54
C ALA A 509 -13.47 3.27 -38.38
N LEU A 510 -12.66 4.13 -37.71
CA LEU A 510 -11.91 5.21 -38.38
C LEU A 510 -10.53 4.79 -38.86
N CYS A 511 -10.00 3.72 -38.33
CA CYS A 511 -8.68 3.19 -38.63
C CYS A 511 -8.58 2.71 -40.09
N VAL A 512 -7.57 3.23 -40.80
CA VAL A 512 -7.23 2.77 -42.17
C VAL A 512 -6.02 1.85 -42.08
N GLY A 513 -6.27 0.55 -41.86
CA GLY A 513 -5.21 -0.46 -41.76
C GLY A 513 -5.20 -1.20 -40.41
N PRO A 514 -4.14 -1.96 -40.09
CA PRO A 514 -4.11 -2.82 -38.92
C PRO A 514 -3.67 -2.12 -37.62
N VAL A 515 -3.42 -0.79 -37.64
CA VAL A 515 -2.91 -0.04 -36.48
C VAL A 515 -3.78 1.17 -36.20
N ILE A 516 -4.43 1.21 -35.05
CA ILE A 516 -5.11 2.39 -34.52
C ILE A 516 -4.04 3.36 -34.00
N ASP A 517 -4.03 4.59 -34.52
CA ASP A 517 -3.13 5.65 -34.06
C ASP A 517 -3.90 6.79 -33.39
N LEU A 518 -3.17 7.76 -32.84
CA LEU A 518 -3.73 8.89 -32.07
C LEU A 518 -4.86 9.65 -32.82
N PRO A 519 -4.76 9.92 -34.13
CA PRO A 519 -5.81 10.60 -34.88
C PRO A 519 -7.13 9.80 -34.99
N ASP A 520 -7.08 8.49 -34.83
CA ASP A 520 -8.25 7.62 -34.94
C ASP A 520 -9.08 7.63 -33.64
N LEU A 521 -8.46 8.06 -32.52
CA LEU A 521 -9.13 8.12 -31.24
C LEU A 521 -10.08 9.31 -31.16
N PRO A 522 -11.34 9.10 -30.71
CA PRO A 522 -12.25 10.20 -30.43
C PRO A 522 -11.72 11.05 -29.26
N GLY A 523 -12.01 12.35 -29.26
CA GLY A 523 -11.71 13.22 -28.12
C GLY A 523 -12.37 12.70 -26.81
N PRO A 524 -11.83 13.01 -25.63
CA PRO A 524 -12.41 12.62 -24.36
C PRO A 524 -13.82 13.20 -24.21
N VAL A 525 -14.79 12.36 -23.86
CA VAL A 525 -16.18 12.77 -23.59
C VAL A 525 -16.19 13.41 -22.19
N GLY A 526 -16.57 14.70 -22.09
CA GLY A 526 -16.66 15.42 -20.81
C GLY A 526 -15.45 16.28 -20.43
N SER A 527 -14.53 16.55 -21.34
CA SER A 527 -13.77 17.79 -21.23
C SER A 527 -14.78 18.91 -21.49
N ASP A 528 -15.09 19.70 -20.45
CA ASP A 528 -15.97 20.88 -20.52
C ASP A 528 -15.51 21.84 -21.62
N ALA A 529 -16.03 21.62 -22.82
CA ALA A 529 -16.13 22.62 -23.85
C ALA A 529 -17.60 23.05 -23.89
N GLY A 530 -18.03 23.72 -22.84
CA GLY A 530 -19.39 24.24 -22.85
C GLY A 530 -19.99 24.60 -21.49
N ALA A 531 -19.31 25.37 -20.67
CA ALA A 531 -19.96 26.25 -19.70
C ALA A 531 -19.16 27.55 -19.67
N GLY A 532 -19.74 28.57 -20.28
CA GLY A 532 -19.12 29.89 -20.37
C GLY A 532 -18.75 30.46 -19.01
N GLN A 533 -17.47 30.62 -18.81
CA GLN A 533 -16.91 31.71 -18.02
C GLN A 533 -15.92 32.42 -18.93
N THR A 534 -16.40 33.47 -19.57
CA THR A 534 -15.58 34.49 -20.20
C THR A 534 -14.67 35.10 -19.15
N LEU A 535 -13.40 34.66 -19.13
CA LEU A 535 -12.32 35.46 -18.59
C LEU A 535 -11.93 36.46 -19.69
N PRO A 536 -11.83 37.76 -19.41
CA PRO A 536 -11.41 38.73 -20.40
C PRO A 536 -9.92 38.53 -20.71
N GLY A 537 -9.61 38.07 -21.94
CA GLY A 537 -8.24 37.96 -22.43
C GLY A 537 -7.81 36.67 -23.14
N SER A 538 -8.71 35.73 -23.49
CA SER A 538 -8.35 34.56 -24.31
C SER A 538 -8.41 34.96 -25.80
N VAL A 539 -7.26 35.22 -26.40
CA VAL A 539 -7.08 35.29 -27.85
C VAL A 539 -7.46 33.93 -28.44
N ASP A 540 -8.40 33.91 -29.41
CA ASP A 540 -8.74 32.71 -30.19
C ASP A 540 -7.44 32.13 -30.79
N PRO A 541 -7.05 30.87 -30.50
CA PRO A 541 -5.82 30.28 -31.05
C PRO A 541 -5.77 30.30 -32.58
N TRP A 542 -6.90 30.57 -33.24
CA TRP A 542 -7.04 30.67 -34.69
C TRP A 542 -7.22 32.12 -35.18
N GLU A 543 -7.10 33.10 -34.29
CA GLU A 543 -7.10 34.51 -34.67
C GLU A 543 -5.94 34.76 -35.62
N GLY A 544 -6.26 35.27 -36.81
CA GLY A 544 -5.26 35.47 -37.89
C GLY A 544 -5.00 34.25 -38.79
N LEU A 545 -5.85 33.19 -38.75
CA LEU A 545 -5.71 32.04 -39.65
C LEU A 545 -5.58 32.44 -41.12
N GLU A 546 -6.38 33.38 -41.59
CA GLU A 546 -6.34 33.89 -42.97
C GLU A 546 -5.00 34.58 -43.29
N GLN A 547 -4.49 35.40 -42.37
CA GLN A 547 -3.20 36.05 -42.51
C GLN A 547 -2.04 35.06 -42.55
N VAL A 548 -2.08 34.03 -41.72
CA VAL A 548 -1.07 32.96 -41.71
C VAL A 548 -1.15 32.13 -43.00
N LEU A 549 -2.35 31.84 -43.49
CA LEU A 549 -2.54 31.13 -44.77
C LEU A 549 -1.98 31.95 -45.93
N ALA A 550 -2.27 33.25 -45.96
CA ALA A 550 -1.74 34.17 -46.96
C ALA A 550 -0.20 34.26 -46.88
N ALA A 551 0.36 34.43 -45.67
CA ALA A 551 1.81 34.50 -45.46
C ALA A 551 2.54 33.16 -45.78
N CYS A 552 1.83 32.06 -45.80
CA CYS A 552 2.32 30.74 -46.17
C CYS A 552 1.99 30.37 -47.64
N GLU A 553 1.49 31.33 -48.43
CA GLU A 553 1.07 31.12 -49.84
C GLU A 553 0.10 29.93 -49.97
N TRP A 554 -0.82 29.78 -49.02
CA TRP A 554 -1.79 28.67 -48.92
C TRP A 554 -1.13 27.28 -48.91
N ASN A 555 0.13 27.20 -48.53
CA ASN A 555 0.79 25.93 -48.33
C ASN A 555 0.37 25.32 -46.98
N MET A 556 -0.52 24.33 -47.02
CA MET A 556 -1.10 23.69 -45.84
C MET A 556 -0.06 23.06 -44.92
N ALA A 557 1.07 22.59 -45.45
CA ALA A 557 2.13 22.01 -44.63
C ALA A 557 2.95 23.07 -43.87
N ARG A 558 3.13 24.25 -44.46
CA ARG A 558 3.77 25.43 -43.82
C ARG A 558 2.87 26.05 -42.76
N ALA A 559 1.58 26.22 -43.08
CA ALA A 559 0.58 26.73 -42.14
C ALA A 559 0.42 25.81 -40.93
N ALA A 560 0.34 24.50 -41.12
CA ALA A 560 0.26 23.51 -40.07
C ALA A 560 1.45 23.57 -39.11
N ARG A 561 2.69 23.69 -39.63
CA ARG A 561 3.90 23.86 -38.79
C ARG A 561 3.87 25.16 -37.97
N ARG A 562 3.32 26.24 -38.50
CA ARG A 562 3.28 27.54 -37.82
C ARG A 562 2.24 27.60 -36.71
N PHE A 563 1.16 26.83 -36.85
CA PHE A 563 0.15 26.66 -35.80
C PHE A 563 0.45 25.47 -34.85
N GLY A 564 1.49 24.70 -35.07
CA GLY A 564 1.80 23.51 -34.26
C GLY A 564 0.77 22.39 -34.38
N VAL A 565 0.04 22.30 -35.50
CA VAL A 565 -1.04 21.35 -35.74
C VAL A 565 -0.82 20.54 -37.01
N ASN A 566 -1.60 19.47 -37.20
CA ASN A 566 -1.53 18.66 -38.42
C ASN A 566 -2.21 19.34 -39.61
N ARG A 567 -1.75 18.99 -40.83
CA ARG A 567 -2.30 19.49 -42.10
C ARG A 567 -3.81 19.27 -42.22
N SER A 568 -4.31 18.14 -41.77
CA SER A 568 -5.75 17.81 -41.75
C SER A 568 -6.56 18.74 -40.84
N THR A 569 -5.99 19.20 -39.72
CA THR A 569 -6.61 20.17 -38.82
C THR A 569 -6.78 21.54 -39.48
N ILE A 570 -5.78 22.01 -40.20
CA ILE A 570 -5.85 23.24 -40.98
C ILE A 570 -6.93 23.13 -42.06
N LEU A 571 -6.96 22.04 -42.85
CA LEU A 571 -7.97 21.80 -43.89
C LEU A 571 -9.39 21.78 -43.33
N ARG A 572 -9.58 21.14 -42.19
CA ARG A 572 -10.90 21.10 -41.52
C ARG A 572 -11.33 22.48 -41.05
N ARG A 573 -10.40 23.27 -40.52
CA ARG A 573 -10.71 24.63 -40.04
C ARG A 573 -11.02 25.57 -41.18
N ILE A 574 -10.28 25.48 -42.30
CA ILE A 574 -10.56 26.24 -43.55
C ILE A 574 -11.99 25.92 -44.04
N ARG A 575 -12.38 24.65 -44.09
CA ARG A 575 -13.74 24.27 -44.48
C ARG A 575 -14.80 24.80 -43.53
N ALA A 576 -14.53 24.76 -42.21
CA ALA A 576 -15.45 25.30 -41.20
C ALA A 576 -15.56 26.82 -41.20
N SER A 577 -14.50 27.52 -41.59
CA SER A 577 -14.45 29.01 -41.68
C SER A 577 -14.84 29.55 -43.06
N GLY A 578 -15.12 28.69 -44.04
CA GLY A 578 -15.51 29.08 -45.40
C GLY A 578 -14.41 29.82 -46.20
N LEU A 579 -13.17 29.76 -45.76
CA LEU A 579 -12.03 30.42 -46.41
C LEU A 579 -11.68 29.72 -47.73
N GLN A 580 -11.44 30.49 -48.79
CA GLN A 580 -11.00 29.99 -50.09
C GLN A 580 -9.67 30.62 -50.48
N PRO A 581 -8.78 29.91 -51.20
CA PRO A 581 -7.55 30.46 -51.70
C PRO A 581 -7.88 31.60 -52.68
N PRO A 582 -7.09 32.69 -52.66
CA PRO A 582 -7.22 33.72 -53.69
C PRO A 582 -6.95 33.10 -55.07
N GLY A 583 -7.83 33.34 -56.03
CA GLY A 583 -7.80 32.79 -57.39
C GLY A 583 -6.55 33.18 -58.17
#